data_81bc28a9b3c9f43c28326ae1544a42cc
#
_entry.id   81bc28a9b3c9f43c28326ae1544a42cc
#
_cell.length_a   1.000
_cell.length_b   1.000
_cell.length_c   1.000
_cell.angle_alpha   90.00
_cell.angle_beta   90.00
_cell.angle_gamma   90.00
#
_symmetry.space_group_name_H-M   'P 1'
#
loop_
_entity.id
_entity.type
_entity.pdbx_description
1 polymer ?
#
loop_
_entity_poly.entity_id
_entity_poly.type
_entity_poly.pdbx_seq_one_letter_code
_entity_poly.pdbx_strand_id
1 'polypeptide(L)'
;MVVIAMSLRFLLGRSGSGKTTACLEEIRRQLQEDPKGRTIVYLVPEQMTFQCEYALIHTEGTEGMIRAQVFSFPRLAWRVLQETGGMNRYHVHDVGVQMMIRKIIEQRKQELKLFGRAADKSGFVEQLHEMIAECKRYCLTPDELRRHAG
;
A
#
# COMPACT_ATOMS: atom_id res chain seq x y z
N MET A 1 29.61 16.55 6.38
CA MET A 1 28.16 16.85 6.43
C MET A 1 27.64 16.76 5.00
N VAL A 2 26.95 15.66 4.63
CA VAL A 2 26.40 15.50 3.28
C VAL A 2 25.04 16.22 3.28
N VAL A 3 24.97 17.36 2.62
CA VAL A 3 23.70 18.04 2.36
C VAL A 3 23.00 17.28 1.25
N ILE A 4 21.99 16.48 1.59
CA ILE A 4 21.10 15.85 0.60
C ILE A 4 20.16 16.97 0.13
N ALA A 5 20.46 17.55 -1.03
CA ALA A 5 19.54 18.47 -1.70
C ALA A 5 18.32 17.64 -2.14
N MET A 6 17.19 17.82 -1.46
CA MET A 6 15.91 17.26 -1.91
C MET A 6 15.33 18.20 -2.98
N SER A 7 15.12 17.66 -4.18
CA SER A 7 14.38 18.36 -5.24
C SER A 7 13.05 17.65 -5.51
N LEU A 8 11.99 18.43 -5.67
CA LEU A 8 10.66 17.94 -6.03
C LEU A 8 10.30 18.46 -7.42
N ARG A 9 9.89 17.55 -8.30
CA ARG A 9 9.43 17.88 -9.65
C ARG A 9 8.04 17.32 -9.89
N PHE A 10 7.13 18.13 -10.42
CA PHE A 10 5.79 17.74 -10.81
C PHE A 10 5.69 17.62 -12.34
N LEU A 11 5.15 16.50 -12.84
CA LEU A 11 4.80 16.28 -14.23
C LEU A 11 3.29 16.42 -14.38
N LEU A 12 2.84 17.56 -14.92
CA LEU A 12 1.42 17.86 -15.09
C LEU A 12 0.99 17.61 -16.53
N GLY A 13 -0.19 17.02 -16.72
CA GLY A 13 -0.74 16.75 -18.05
C GLY A 13 -1.98 15.87 -18.00
N ARG A 14 -2.78 15.89 -19.07
CA ARG A 14 -3.97 15.04 -19.24
C ARG A 14 -3.57 13.55 -19.33
N SER A 15 -4.53 12.64 -19.21
CA SER A 15 -4.32 11.22 -19.52
C SER A 15 -3.78 11.10 -20.97
N GLY A 16 -2.83 10.19 -21.19
CA GLY A 16 -2.20 9.99 -22.50
C GLY A 16 -1.13 11.04 -22.90
N SER A 17 -0.81 12.05 -22.06
CA SER A 17 0.19 13.09 -22.41
C SER A 17 1.66 12.64 -22.27
N GLY A 18 1.93 11.34 -22.10
CA GLY A 18 3.30 10.81 -22.06
C GLY A 18 4.00 10.91 -20.68
N LYS A 19 3.30 11.24 -19.59
CA LYS A 19 3.93 11.37 -18.26
C LYS A 19 4.66 10.09 -17.81
N THR A 20 4.01 8.94 -17.98
CA THR A 20 4.61 7.63 -17.65
C THR A 20 5.83 7.36 -18.52
N THR A 21 5.75 7.65 -19.82
CA THR A 21 6.88 7.52 -20.75
C THR A 21 8.05 8.38 -20.32
N ALA A 22 7.80 9.65 -19.96
CA ALA A 22 8.85 10.56 -19.48
C ALA A 22 9.51 10.05 -18.17
N CYS A 23 8.74 9.47 -17.24
CA CYS A 23 9.31 8.86 -16.04
C CYS A 23 10.19 7.65 -16.39
N LEU A 24 9.72 6.77 -17.27
CA LEU A 24 10.48 5.58 -17.67
C LEU A 24 11.77 5.97 -18.43
N GLU A 25 11.72 6.94 -19.32
CA GLU A 25 12.88 7.45 -20.02
C GLU A 25 13.92 8.06 -19.08
N GLU A 26 13.48 8.80 -18.09
CA GLU A 26 14.38 9.36 -17.08
C GLU A 26 15.05 8.26 -16.23
N ILE A 27 14.30 7.24 -15.82
CA ILE A 27 14.84 6.09 -15.09
C ILE A 27 15.89 5.38 -15.96
N ARG A 28 15.58 5.14 -17.24
CA ARG A 28 16.50 4.51 -18.20
C ARG A 28 17.80 5.30 -18.34
N ARG A 29 17.67 6.60 -18.53
CA ARG A 29 18.84 7.49 -18.63
C ARG A 29 19.71 7.40 -17.38
N GLN A 30 19.13 7.46 -16.19
CA GLN A 30 19.87 7.35 -14.94
C GLN A 30 20.53 5.97 -14.75
N LEU A 31 19.91 4.91 -15.25
CA LEU A 31 20.51 3.56 -15.22
C LEU A 31 21.71 3.44 -16.15
N GLN A 32 21.66 4.10 -17.31
CA GLN A 32 22.76 4.12 -18.29
C GLN A 32 23.92 5.02 -17.83
N GLU A 33 23.62 6.21 -17.29
CA GLU A 33 24.62 7.17 -16.80
C GLU A 33 25.39 6.65 -15.59
N ASP A 34 24.72 5.97 -14.66
CA ASP A 34 25.33 5.44 -13.45
C ASP A 34 24.75 4.06 -13.08
N PRO A 35 25.23 2.97 -13.69
CA PRO A 35 24.72 1.61 -13.43
C PRO A 35 24.85 1.14 -11.99
N LYS A 36 25.81 1.67 -11.24
CA LYS A 36 26.10 1.32 -9.84
C LYS A 36 25.64 2.36 -8.81
N GLY A 37 24.86 3.33 -9.23
CA GLY A 37 24.35 4.39 -8.37
C GLY A 37 23.31 3.94 -7.35
N ARG A 38 22.69 4.89 -6.67
CA ARG A 38 21.65 4.62 -5.67
C ARG A 38 20.45 3.93 -6.29
N THR A 39 19.76 3.09 -5.49
CA THR A 39 18.50 2.46 -5.90
C THR A 39 17.47 3.51 -6.32
N ILE A 40 16.83 3.26 -7.43
CA ILE A 40 15.71 4.05 -7.95
C ILE A 40 14.43 3.30 -7.61
N VAL A 41 13.55 3.93 -6.85
CA VAL A 41 12.22 3.38 -6.53
C VAL A 41 11.19 4.04 -7.45
N TYR A 42 10.52 3.23 -8.26
CA TYR A 42 9.41 3.67 -9.09
C TYR A 42 8.10 3.17 -8.50
N LEU A 43 7.35 4.08 -7.88
CA LEU A 43 6.09 3.77 -7.21
C LEU A 43 4.92 3.95 -8.19
N VAL A 44 4.15 2.90 -8.38
CA VAL A 44 3.03 2.85 -9.34
C VAL A 44 1.80 2.17 -8.71
N PRO A 45 0.59 2.39 -9.27
CA PRO A 45 -0.58 1.57 -8.92
C PRO A 45 -0.32 0.09 -9.14
N GLU A 46 -0.89 -0.78 -8.32
CA GLU A 46 -0.59 -2.22 -8.31
C GLU A 46 -0.80 -2.89 -9.68
N GLN A 47 -1.88 -2.52 -10.37
CA GLN A 47 -2.20 -3.03 -11.69
C GLN A 47 -1.18 -2.62 -12.78
N MET A 48 -0.34 -1.62 -12.53
CA MET A 48 0.67 -1.14 -13.48
C MET A 48 2.07 -1.70 -13.22
N THR A 49 2.28 -2.41 -12.11
CA THR A 49 3.62 -2.89 -11.72
C THR A 49 4.25 -3.75 -12.80
N PHE A 50 3.53 -4.75 -13.29
CA PHE A 50 4.03 -5.64 -14.35
C PHE A 50 4.37 -4.89 -15.64
N GLN A 51 3.52 -3.98 -16.08
CA GLN A 51 3.76 -3.21 -17.32
C GLN A 51 5.00 -2.33 -17.20
N CYS A 52 5.20 -1.70 -16.03
CA CYS A 52 6.35 -0.85 -15.79
C CYS A 52 7.64 -1.68 -15.63
N GLU A 53 7.60 -2.82 -14.94
CA GLU A 53 8.71 -3.77 -14.87
C GLU A 53 9.10 -4.24 -16.27
N TYR A 54 8.13 -4.70 -17.04
CA TYR A 54 8.34 -5.18 -18.41
C TYR A 54 8.97 -4.08 -19.30
N ALA A 55 8.46 -2.86 -19.25
CA ALA A 55 8.96 -1.74 -20.00
C ALA A 55 10.41 -1.36 -19.66
N LEU A 56 10.82 -1.54 -18.39
CA LEU A 56 12.19 -1.27 -17.95
C LEU A 56 13.16 -2.39 -18.36
N ILE A 57 12.74 -3.66 -18.26
CA ILE A 57 13.58 -4.83 -18.59
C ILE A 57 13.89 -4.88 -20.11
N HIS A 58 12.91 -4.58 -20.96
CA HIS A 58 13.04 -4.68 -22.41
C HIS A 58 13.66 -3.42 -23.06
N THR A 59 14.40 -2.65 -22.28
CA THR A 59 15.13 -1.51 -22.82
C THR A 59 16.50 -1.96 -23.30
N GLU A 60 16.81 -1.71 -24.57
CA GLU A 60 18.13 -1.97 -25.15
C GLU A 60 19.23 -1.25 -24.36
N GLY A 61 20.32 -1.95 -24.03
CA GLY A 61 21.49 -1.40 -23.34
C GLY A 61 21.39 -1.36 -21.81
N THR A 62 20.36 -1.97 -21.20
CA THR A 62 20.33 -2.18 -19.75
C THR A 62 20.55 -3.65 -19.43
N GLU A 63 21.73 -3.99 -18.92
CA GLU A 63 22.06 -5.34 -18.44
C GLU A 63 21.39 -5.58 -17.08
N GLY A 64 20.06 -5.70 -17.08
CA GLY A 64 19.27 -6.04 -15.89
C GLY A 64 18.85 -4.85 -15.01
N MET A 65 17.72 -5.04 -14.30
CA MET A 65 17.06 -4.04 -13.46
C MET A 65 17.55 -4.02 -12.01
N ILE A 66 18.83 -4.31 -11.74
CA ILE A 66 19.30 -4.48 -10.35
C ILE A 66 19.09 -3.21 -9.51
N ARG A 67 19.19 -2.04 -10.13
CA ARG A 67 19.11 -0.75 -9.45
C ARG A 67 17.71 -0.14 -9.42
N ALA A 68 16.91 -0.32 -10.46
CA ALA A 68 15.53 0.18 -10.52
C ALA A 68 14.55 -0.86 -9.96
N GLN A 69 13.72 -0.47 -9.01
CA GLN A 69 12.73 -1.31 -8.37
C GLN A 69 11.35 -0.69 -8.55
N VAL A 70 10.43 -1.46 -9.13
CA VAL A 70 9.03 -1.04 -9.31
C VAL A 70 8.22 -1.57 -8.14
N PHE A 71 7.57 -0.67 -7.42
CA PHE A 71 6.73 -1.02 -6.28
C PHE A 71 5.32 -0.49 -6.44
N SER A 72 4.35 -1.26 -5.94
CA SER A 72 3.08 -0.72 -5.47
C SER A 72 3.20 -0.29 -4.01
N PHE A 73 2.23 0.48 -3.49
CA PHE A 73 2.23 0.84 -2.06
C PHE A 73 2.27 -0.37 -1.12
N PRO A 74 1.50 -1.45 -1.33
CA PRO A 74 1.63 -2.65 -0.52
C PRO A 74 3.02 -3.29 -0.58
N ARG A 75 3.61 -3.41 -1.78
CA ARG A 75 4.97 -3.97 -1.94
C ARG A 75 6.03 -3.11 -1.25
N LEU A 76 5.91 -1.78 -1.35
CA LEU A 76 6.81 -0.86 -0.65
C LEU A 76 6.67 -1.00 0.87
N ALA A 77 5.42 -1.08 1.38
CA ALA A 77 5.18 -1.31 2.81
C ALA A 77 5.81 -2.62 3.31
N TRP A 78 5.68 -3.71 2.54
CA TRP A 78 6.34 -4.98 2.83
C TRP A 78 7.86 -4.84 2.88
N ARG A 79 8.45 -4.13 1.92
CA ARG A 79 9.90 -3.88 1.89
C ARG A 79 10.36 -3.13 3.12
N VAL A 80 9.66 -2.06 3.49
CA VAL A 80 9.97 -1.29 4.70
C VAL A 80 9.87 -2.16 5.96
N LEU A 81 8.80 -2.97 6.09
CA LEU A 81 8.63 -3.87 7.23
C LEU A 81 9.73 -4.93 7.32
N GLN A 82 10.23 -5.43 6.19
CA GLN A 82 11.36 -6.35 6.15
C GLN A 82 12.64 -5.69 6.66
N GLU A 83 12.91 -4.46 6.26
CA GLU A 83 14.12 -3.72 6.66
C GLU A 83 14.07 -3.23 8.11
N THR A 84 12.89 -2.86 8.61
CA THR A 84 12.70 -2.33 9.96
C THR A 84 12.34 -3.38 11.02
N GLY A 85 12.20 -4.66 10.63
CA GLY A 85 11.89 -5.75 11.57
C GLY A 85 10.42 -5.89 11.92
N GLY A 86 9.48 -5.24 11.20
CA GLY A 86 8.04 -5.32 11.43
C GLY A 86 7.37 -6.64 11.02
N MET A 87 8.12 -7.57 10.46
CA MET A 87 7.62 -8.87 9.95
C MET A 87 7.32 -9.92 11.01
N ASN A 88 7.64 -9.67 12.27
CA ASN A 88 7.43 -10.63 13.37
C ASN A 88 5.95 -10.78 13.78
N ARG A 89 5.04 -10.07 13.14
CA ARG A 89 3.59 -10.17 13.38
C ARG A 89 2.96 -11.11 12.37
N TYR A 90 2.08 -12.00 12.86
CA TYR A 90 1.28 -12.85 11.98
C TYR A 90 0.39 -11.99 11.08
N HIS A 91 0.51 -12.21 9.77
CA HIS A 91 -0.40 -11.61 8.82
C HIS A 91 -1.70 -12.43 8.78
N VAL A 92 -2.80 -11.82 9.19
CA VAL A 92 -4.12 -12.44 9.18
C VAL A 92 -4.86 -11.95 7.93
N HIS A 93 -5.25 -12.89 7.06
CA HIS A 93 -6.07 -12.60 5.88
C HIS A 93 -7.49 -12.17 6.26
N ASP A 94 -8.18 -11.49 5.34
CA ASP A 94 -9.52 -10.94 5.57
C ASP A 94 -10.50 -11.94 6.15
N VAL A 95 -10.51 -13.17 5.64
CA VAL A 95 -11.35 -14.25 6.18
C VAL A 95 -11.06 -14.53 7.66
N GLY A 96 -9.79 -14.57 8.04
CA GLY A 96 -9.38 -14.76 9.43
C GLY A 96 -9.82 -13.60 10.33
N VAL A 97 -9.72 -12.34 9.82
CA VAL A 97 -10.20 -11.15 10.53
C VAL A 97 -11.72 -11.21 10.71
N GLN A 98 -12.47 -11.58 9.67
CA GLN A 98 -13.93 -11.74 9.73
C GLN A 98 -14.33 -12.83 10.73
N MET A 99 -13.62 -13.95 10.78
CA MET A 99 -13.85 -15.00 11.79
C MET A 99 -13.62 -14.47 13.22
N MET A 100 -12.58 -13.68 13.44
CA MET A 100 -12.32 -13.06 14.75
C MET A 100 -13.42 -12.06 15.12
N ILE A 101 -13.85 -11.22 14.19
CA ILE A 101 -14.96 -10.28 14.38
C ILE A 101 -16.23 -11.06 14.74
N ARG A 102 -16.56 -12.12 13.99
CA ARG A 102 -17.72 -12.97 14.26
C ARG A 102 -17.70 -13.54 15.68
N LYS A 103 -16.56 -14.10 16.08
CA LYS A 103 -16.40 -14.63 17.44
C LYS A 103 -16.62 -13.56 18.51
N ILE A 104 -16.07 -12.35 18.33
CA ILE A 104 -16.25 -11.23 19.26
C ILE A 104 -17.73 -10.82 19.36
N ILE A 105 -18.40 -10.71 18.19
CA ILE A 105 -19.81 -10.37 18.14
C ILE A 105 -20.66 -11.41 18.90
N GLU A 106 -20.44 -12.70 18.67
CA GLU A 106 -21.17 -13.77 19.37
C GLU A 106 -20.96 -13.74 20.88
N GLN A 107 -19.73 -13.48 21.33
CA GLN A 107 -19.41 -13.36 22.76
C GLN A 107 -20.04 -12.14 23.43
N ARG A 108 -20.21 -11.05 22.67
CA ARG A 108 -20.69 -9.76 23.21
C ARG A 108 -22.05 -9.34 22.66
N LYS A 109 -22.82 -10.25 22.10
CA LYS A 109 -24.11 -9.98 21.45
C LYS A 109 -25.08 -9.23 22.36
N GLN A 110 -25.09 -9.57 23.66
CA GLN A 110 -25.97 -8.91 24.65
C GLN A 110 -25.59 -7.46 24.93
N GLU A 111 -24.35 -7.05 24.66
CA GLU A 111 -23.87 -5.67 24.83
C GLU A 111 -24.28 -4.78 23.63
N LEU A 112 -24.66 -5.37 22.50
CA LEU A 112 -25.03 -4.66 21.27
C LEU A 112 -26.45 -4.10 21.36
N LYS A 113 -26.60 -2.90 21.92
CA LYS A 113 -27.92 -2.24 22.12
C LYS A 113 -28.67 -1.98 20.83
N LEU A 114 -28.00 -1.48 19.79
CA LEU A 114 -28.60 -1.09 18.50
C LEU A 114 -28.55 -2.21 17.46
N PHE A 115 -27.47 -2.96 17.40
CA PHE A 115 -27.17 -3.90 16.33
C PHE A 115 -27.35 -5.37 16.70
N GLY A 116 -27.92 -5.69 17.88
CA GLY A 116 -28.10 -7.05 18.33
C GLY A 116 -28.84 -7.97 17.35
N ARG A 117 -29.88 -7.44 16.65
CA ARG A 117 -30.63 -8.17 15.59
C ARG A 117 -29.86 -8.24 14.27
N ALA A 118 -29.01 -7.26 13.98
CA ALA A 118 -28.21 -7.23 12.76
C ALA A 118 -27.00 -8.17 12.86
N ALA A 119 -26.54 -8.46 14.06
CA ALA A 119 -25.39 -9.32 14.35
C ALA A 119 -25.54 -10.74 13.77
N ASP A 120 -26.77 -11.23 13.61
CA ASP A 120 -27.06 -12.56 13.04
C ASP A 120 -27.03 -12.60 11.50
N LYS A 121 -27.01 -11.45 10.84
CA LYS A 121 -27.00 -11.37 9.38
C LYS A 121 -25.60 -11.60 8.82
N SER A 122 -25.49 -12.34 7.73
CA SER A 122 -24.22 -12.69 7.09
C SER A 122 -23.40 -11.46 6.67
N GLY A 123 -24.04 -10.41 6.13
CA GLY A 123 -23.36 -9.20 5.69
C GLY A 123 -22.89 -8.25 6.81
N PHE A 124 -23.34 -8.46 8.05
CA PHE A 124 -22.98 -7.56 9.16
C PHE A 124 -21.48 -7.62 9.50
N VAL A 125 -20.91 -8.81 9.51
CA VAL A 125 -19.47 -9.03 9.79
C VAL A 125 -18.61 -8.38 8.71
N GLU A 126 -19.02 -8.52 7.44
CA GLU A 126 -18.32 -7.95 6.30
C GLU A 126 -18.31 -6.42 6.37
N GLN A 127 -19.48 -5.80 6.56
CA GLN A 127 -19.57 -4.33 6.71
C GLN A 127 -18.78 -3.81 7.90
N LEU A 128 -18.78 -4.54 9.02
CA LEU A 128 -18.00 -4.16 10.19
C LEU A 128 -16.50 -4.28 9.93
N HIS A 129 -16.07 -5.31 9.20
CA HIS A 129 -14.68 -5.48 8.76
C HIS A 129 -14.23 -4.30 7.89
N GLU A 130 -15.03 -3.92 6.88
CA GLU A 130 -14.76 -2.78 6.00
C GLU A 130 -14.65 -1.48 6.80
N MET A 131 -15.56 -1.22 7.71
CA MET A 131 -15.55 -0.02 8.56
C MET A 131 -14.30 0.02 9.45
N ILE A 132 -13.91 -1.10 10.06
CA ILE A 132 -12.68 -1.20 10.88
C ILE A 132 -11.45 -0.96 9.99
N ALA A 133 -11.43 -1.50 8.78
CA ALA A 133 -10.33 -1.29 7.84
C ALA A 133 -10.23 0.19 7.43
N GLU A 134 -11.36 0.85 7.23
CA GLU A 134 -11.42 2.29 6.93
C GLU A 134 -10.91 3.13 8.11
N CYS A 135 -11.37 2.87 9.32
CA CYS A 135 -10.87 3.53 10.52
C CYS A 135 -9.33 3.40 10.64
N LYS A 136 -8.79 2.23 10.35
CA LYS A 136 -7.33 2.01 10.36
C LYS A 136 -6.61 2.80 9.26
N ARG A 137 -7.19 2.94 8.07
CA ARG A 137 -6.61 3.77 6.98
C ARG A 137 -6.50 5.24 7.38
N TYR A 138 -7.47 5.73 8.15
CA TYR A 138 -7.46 7.10 8.67
C TYR A 138 -6.74 7.23 10.03
N CYS A 139 -6.07 6.17 10.50
CA CYS A 139 -5.36 6.13 11.78
C CYS A 139 -6.26 6.47 12.98
N LEU A 140 -7.57 6.20 12.90
CA LEU A 140 -8.52 6.44 13.98
C LEU A 140 -8.35 5.40 15.08
N THR A 141 -8.15 5.86 16.29
CA THR A 141 -8.06 4.99 17.47
C THR A 141 -9.45 4.70 18.06
N PRO A 142 -9.62 3.57 18.81
CA PRO A 142 -10.88 3.30 19.49
C PRO A 142 -11.31 4.41 20.47
N ASP A 143 -10.37 5.13 21.07
CA ASP A 143 -10.67 6.20 22.01
C ASP A 143 -11.17 7.47 21.30
N GLU A 144 -10.67 7.74 20.12
CA GLU A 144 -11.22 8.81 19.26
C GLU A 144 -12.64 8.49 18.80
N LEU A 145 -12.89 7.25 18.38
CA LEU A 145 -14.24 6.80 18.03
C LEU A 145 -15.21 6.95 19.20
N ARG A 146 -14.81 6.59 20.42
CA ARG A 146 -15.66 6.74 21.63
C ARG A 146 -15.98 8.22 21.92
N ARG A 147 -15.02 9.13 21.74
CA ARG A 147 -15.23 10.57 21.97
C ARG A 147 -16.22 11.20 20.99
N HIS A 148 -16.30 10.65 19.76
CA HIS A 148 -17.22 11.16 18.74
C HIS A 148 -18.59 10.46 18.75
N ALA A 149 -18.74 9.35 19.45
CA ALA A 149 -19.99 8.61 19.59
C ALA A 149 -20.89 9.05 20.74
N GLY A 150 -20.44 9.99 21.58
CA GLY A 150 -21.19 10.63 22.69
C GLY A 150 -21.56 12.04 22.32
#